data_ddcde31ac520fb9fca29fdf95a80700d
#
_entry.id   ddcde31ac520fb9fca29fdf95a80700d
#
_cell.length_a   1.000
_cell.length_b   1.000
_cell.length_c   1.000
_cell.angle_alpha   90.00
_cell.angle_beta   90.00
_cell.angle_gamma   90.00
#
_symmetry.space_group_name_H-M   'P 1'
#
loop_
_entity.id
_entity.type
_entity.pdbx_description
1 polymer ?
#
loop_
_entity_poly.entity_id
_entity_poly.type
_entity_poly.pdbx_seq_one_letter_code
_entity_poly.pdbx_strand_id
1 'polypeptide(L)'
;AQVFAKILENRGVSVGRVSRGRAPDSAKELAMVESATVAEMVQRMLTESDTDVAESLGHLVGKELLNDSSFAGGARATSQVLSRAGIATQDLALFDASGLSPRNRVSPATIADVLIDVATERRWTELAQGLAVAGVTGTLANRFTTKATSPGRGVVRAKTGTLTGVAALAGIVVDADKRPLVFTVIGN
;
A
#
# COMPACT_ATOMS: atom_id res chain seq x y z
N ALA A 1 25.35 -6.57 4.30
CA ALA A 1 26.71 -6.99 3.92
C ALA A 1 26.90 -8.50 4.09
N GLN A 2 26.62 -9.10 5.27
CA GLN A 2 26.80 -10.55 5.51
C GLN A 2 25.96 -11.43 4.58
N VAL A 3 24.67 -11.10 4.36
CA VAL A 3 23.81 -11.81 3.41
C VAL A 3 24.38 -11.78 2.00
N PHE A 4 24.87 -10.63 1.57
CA PHE A 4 25.48 -10.47 0.24
C PHE A 4 26.76 -11.30 0.12
N ALA A 5 27.63 -11.29 1.15
CA ALA A 5 28.81 -12.14 1.19
C ALA A 5 28.46 -13.64 1.03
N LYS A 6 27.43 -14.09 1.75
CA LYS A 6 26.96 -15.49 1.65
C LYS A 6 26.43 -15.85 0.27
N ILE A 7 25.73 -14.91 -0.39
CA ILE A 7 25.25 -15.12 -1.76
C ILE A 7 26.43 -15.26 -2.74
N LEU A 8 27.47 -14.43 -2.57
CA LEU A 8 28.70 -14.51 -3.38
C LEU A 8 29.43 -15.84 -3.19
N GLU A 9 29.60 -16.27 -1.93
CA GLU A 9 30.20 -17.57 -1.61
C GLU A 9 29.45 -18.73 -2.25
N ASN A 10 28.11 -18.72 -2.19
CA ASN A 10 27.27 -19.73 -2.83
C ASN A 10 27.38 -19.73 -4.37
N ARG A 11 27.90 -18.66 -4.94
CA ARG A 11 28.20 -18.51 -6.38
C ARG A 11 29.67 -18.76 -6.72
N GLY A 12 30.46 -19.30 -5.76
CA GLY A 12 31.86 -19.64 -5.96
C GLY A 12 32.83 -18.46 -5.86
N VAL A 13 32.39 -17.29 -5.38
CA VAL A 13 33.24 -16.15 -5.16
C VAL A 13 33.79 -16.18 -3.73
N SER A 14 35.11 -16.21 -3.58
CA SER A 14 35.74 -16.16 -2.24
C SER A 14 35.55 -14.76 -1.64
N VAL A 15 34.93 -14.69 -0.47
CA VAL A 15 34.71 -13.46 0.26
C VAL A 15 35.63 -13.42 1.48
N GLY A 16 36.45 -12.37 1.54
CA GLY A 16 37.34 -12.14 2.68
C GLY A 16 36.59 -11.51 3.87
N ARG A 17 37.30 -10.65 4.60
CA ARG A 17 36.70 -9.98 5.77
C ARG A 17 35.59 -9.01 5.38
N VAL A 18 34.41 -9.19 5.93
CA VAL A 18 33.29 -8.25 5.78
C VAL A 18 33.35 -7.20 6.88
N SER A 19 33.39 -5.92 6.50
CA SER A 19 33.39 -4.78 7.42
C SER A 19 32.47 -3.67 6.92
N ARG A 20 32.07 -2.78 7.83
CA ARG A 20 31.39 -1.53 7.45
C ARG A 20 32.45 -0.49 7.07
N GLY A 21 32.16 0.27 6.02
CA GLY A 21 33.04 1.35 5.58
C GLY A 21 32.33 2.22 4.55
N ARG A 22 32.96 3.33 4.19
CA ARG A 22 32.56 4.18 3.07
C ARG A 22 33.38 3.76 1.84
N ALA A 23 32.72 3.62 0.70
CA ALA A 23 33.42 3.40 -0.56
C ALA A 23 34.33 4.62 -0.88
N PRO A 24 35.55 4.41 -1.36
CA PRO A 24 36.41 5.52 -1.80
C PRO A 24 35.78 6.23 -3.01
N ASP A 25 36.10 7.52 -3.19
CA ASP A 25 35.55 8.30 -4.32
C ASP A 25 36.04 7.76 -5.69
N SER A 26 37.15 7.00 -5.70
CA SER A 26 37.66 6.30 -6.89
C SER A 26 37.05 4.93 -7.15
N ALA A 27 36.07 4.49 -6.32
CA ALA A 27 35.43 3.21 -6.52
C ALA A 27 34.67 3.19 -7.85
N LYS A 28 34.82 2.09 -8.61
CA LYS A 28 34.07 1.86 -9.83
C LYS A 28 32.82 1.07 -9.50
N GLU A 29 31.71 1.48 -10.11
CA GLU A 29 30.50 0.67 -10.10
C GLU A 29 30.74 -0.65 -10.84
N LEU A 30 30.45 -1.76 -10.20
CA LEU A 30 30.58 -3.10 -10.79
C LEU A 30 29.25 -3.63 -11.31
N ALA A 31 28.16 -3.29 -10.64
CA ALA A 31 26.81 -3.67 -11.01
C ALA A 31 25.81 -2.77 -10.29
N MET A 32 24.66 -2.57 -10.91
CA MET A 32 23.51 -1.88 -10.35
C MET A 32 22.28 -2.78 -10.44
N VAL A 33 21.43 -2.71 -9.44
CA VAL A 33 20.10 -3.34 -9.44
C VAL A 33 19.08 -2.26 -9.13
N GLU A 34 18.14 -2.06 -10.04
CA GLU A 34 17.05 -1.14 -9.83
C GLU A 34 15.95 -1.79 -8.97
N SER A 35 15.31 -1.02 -8.12
CA SER A 35 14.09 -1.44 -7.41
C SER A 35 12.90 -1.45 -8.38
N ALA A 36 11.80 -2.08 -7.98
CA ALA A 36 10.52 -1.86 -8.62
C ALA A 36 10.16 -0.37 -8.61
N THR A 37 9.40 0.07 -9.60
CA THR A 37 8.87 1.45 -9.64
C THR A 37 7.90 1.69 -8.48
N VAL A 38 7.67 2.97 -8.12
CA VAL A 38 6.69 3.31 -7.08
C VAL A 38 5.29 2.80 -7.46
N ALA A 39 4.91 2.87 -8.73
CA ALA A 39 3.63 2.36 -9.21
C ALA A 39 3.49 0.85 -8.97
N GLU A 40 4.50 0.05 -9.31
CA GLU A 40 4.52 -1.40 -9.04
C GLU A 40 4.50 -1.72 -7.54
N MET A 41 5.22 -0.94 -6.73
CA MET A 41 5.21 -1.09 -5.28
C MET A 41 3.81 -0.80 -4.71
N VAL A 42 3.15 0.25 -5.16
CA VAL A 42 1.78 0.61 -4.76
C VAL A 42 0.78 -0.47 -5.19
N GLN A 43 0.86 -0.96 -6.43
CA GLN A 43 0.00 -2.05 -6.90
C GLN A 43 0.16 -3.30 -6.04
N ARG A 44 1.40 -3.73 -5.79
CA ARG A 44 1.68 -4.87 -4.92
C ARG A 44 1.16 -4.66 -3.50
N MET A 45 1.43 -3.49 -2.93
CA MET A 45 0.97 -3.12 -1.59
C MET A 45 -0.55 -3.25 -1.45
N LEU A 46 -1.29 -2.77 -2.44
CA LEU A 46 -2.76 -2.83 -2.42
C LEU A 46 -3.28 -4.25 -2.68
N THR A 47 -2.72 -4.97 -3.65
CA THR A 47 -3.17 -6.31 -4.04
C THR A 47 -2.89 -7.34 -2.95
N GLU A 48 -1.66 -7.37 -2.43
CA GLU A 48 -1.20 -8.36 -1.46
C GLU A 48 -1.35 -7.92 0.00
N SER A 49 -1.71 -6.65 0.22
CA SER A 49 -1.75 -6.04 1.56
C SER A 49 -0.37 -6.04 2.24
N ASP A 50 0.66 -5.63 1.48
CA ASP A 50 2.04 -5.58 1.95
C ASP A 50 2.22 -4.37 2.88
N THR A 51 2.18 -4.64 4.19
CA THR A 51 2.27 -3.60 5.24
C THR A 51 3.66 -3.00 5.36
N ASP A 52 4.72 -3.73 5.03
CA ASP A 52 6.09 -3.22 5.06
C ASP A 52 6.32 -2.20 3.95
N VAL A 53 5.78 -2.46 2.75
CA VAL A 53 5.80 -1.50 1.64
C VAL A 53 4.95 -0.28 1.98
N ALA A 54 3.77 -0.46 2.57
CA ALA A 54 2.91 0.66 2.99
C ALA A 54 3.63 1.59 3.97
N GLU A 55 4.27 1.02 5.00
CA GLU A 55 5.00 1.81 5.99
C GLU A 55 6.23 2.50 5.37
N SER A 56 6.97 1.80 4.52
CA SER A 56 8.12 2.38 3.82
C SER A 56 7.74 3.57 2.94
N LEU A 57 6.63 3.47 2.21
CA LEU A 57 6.09 4.58 1.42
C LEU A 57 5.63 5.73 2.31
N GLY A 58 4.99 5.44 3.45
CA GLY A 58 4.62 6.45 4.45
C GLY A 58 5.84 7.23 4.97
N HIS A 59 6.93 6.54 5.31
CA HIS A 59 8.19 7.17 5.72
C HIS A 59 8.79 8.04 4.61
N LEU A 60 8.72 7.61 3.35
CA LEU A 60 9.19 8.40 2.20
C LEU A 60 8.34 9.66 2.01
N VAL A 61 7.01 9.56 2.09
CA VAL A 61 6.10 10.71 2.01
C VAL A 61 6.37 11.70 3.16
N GLY A 62 6.56 11.20 4.39
CA GLY A 62 6.95 12.02 5.54
C GLY A 62 8.28 12.72 5.34
N LYS A 63 9.28 12.02 4.79
CA LYS A 63 10.59 12.59 4.48
C LYS A 63 10.50 13.68 3.42
N GLU A 64 9.76 13.43 2.35
CA GLU A 64 9.65 14.36 1.21
C GLU A 64 8.90 15.65 1.60
N LEU A 65 7.76 15.52 2.28
CA LEU A 65 6.89 16.67 2.57
C LEU A 65 7.25 17.42 3.84
N LEU A 66 7.80 16.73 4.84
CA LEU A 66 8.03 17.28 6.18
C LEU A 66 9.48 17.18 6.66
N ASN A 67 10.37 16.60 5.84
CA ASN A 67 11.72 16.21 6.23
C ASN A 67 11.74 15.32 7.50
N ASP A 68 10.70 14.51 7.71
CA ASP A 68 10.50 13.64 8.87
C ASP A 68 10.10 12.24 8.42
N SER A 69 11.05 11.30 8.42
CA SER A 69 10.83 9.90 8.05
C SER A 69 10.42 9.01 9.24
N SER A 70 9.86 9.57 10.30
CA SER A 70 9.29 8.79 11.40
C SER A 70 7.86 8.32 11.10
N PHE A 71 7.34 7.35 11.87
CA PHE A 71 5.92 6.98 11.83
C PHE A 71 4.99 8.19 11.95
N ALA A 72 5.28 9.07 12.90
CA ALA A 72 4.51 10.30 13.10
C ALA A 72 4.64 11.27 11.91
N GLY A 73 5.82 11.35 11.28
CA GLY A 73 6.05 12.15 10.08
C GLY A 73 5.22 11.64 8.91
N GLY A 74 5.24 10.33 8.64
CA GLY A 74 4.43 9.68 7.61
C GLY A 74 2.93 9.90 7.82
N ALA A 75 2.44 9.67 9.04
CA ALA A 75 1.03 9.87 9.40
C ALA A 75 0.57 11.32 9.19
N ARG A 76 1.37 12.31 9.65
CA ARG A 76 1.06 13.74 9.43
C ARG A 76 1.09 14.12 7.96
N ALA A 77 2.08 13.64 7.21
CA ALA A 77 2.19 13.91 5.78
C ALA A 77 0.99 13.33 5.02
N THR A 78 0.57 12.12 5.33
CA THR A 78 -0.63 11.49 4.75
C THR A 78 -1.87 12.34 5.02
N SER A 79 -2.10 12.76 6.27
CA SER A 79 -3.23 13.64 6.61
C SER A 79 -3.20 14.96 5.85
N GLN A 80 -2.01 15.55 5.64
CA GLN A 80 -1.88 16.78 4.85
C GLN A 80 -2.19 16.57 3.37
N VAL A 81 -1.76 15.43 2.79
CA VAL A 81 -2.08 15.10 1.39
C VAL A 81 -3.59 14.95 1.20
N LEU A 82 -4.25 14.23 2.08
CA LEU A 82 -5.72 14.07 2.05
C LEU A 82 -6.44 15.42 2.17
N SER A 83 -6.03 16.25 3.13
CA SER A 83 -6.61 17.59 3.30
C SER A 83 -6.41 18.47 2.06
N ARG A 84 -5.23 18.44 1.42
CA ARG A 84 -4.97 19.17 0.17
C ARG A 84 -5.78 18.65 -1.02
N ALA A 85 -6.15 17.37 -0.99
CA ALA A 85 -7.07 16.77 -1.97
C ALA A 85 -8.54 17.13 -1.70
N GLY A 86 -8.85 17.89 -0.64
CA GLY A 86 -10.22 18.25 -0.28
C GLY A 86 -10.96 17.19 0.53
N ILE A 87 -10.28 16.14 0.96
CA ILE A 87 -10.88 15.09 1.77
C ILE A 87 -10.95 15.54 3.24
N ALA A 88 -12.11 15.34 3.86
CA ALA A 88 -12.35 15.70 5.25
C ALA A 88 -11.46 14.85 6.20
N THR A 89 -10.65 15.53 7.02
CA THR A 89 -9.68 14.89 7.93
C THR A 89 -9.93 15.18 9.40
N GLN A 90 -11.02 15.85 9.77
CA GLN A 90 -11.32 16.21 11.16
C GLN A 90 -11.50 14.99 12.10
N ASP A 91 -11.99 13.87 11.56
CA ASP A 91 -12.19 12.63 12.30
C ASP A 91 -11.10 11.58 12.00
N LEU A 92 -10.02 11.99 11.34
CA LEU A 92 -8.90 11.15 10.98
C LEU A 92 -7.79 11.22 12.03
N ALA A 93 -7.40 10.09 12.57
CA ALA A 93 -6.20 9.97 13.40
C ALA A 93 -5.34 8.83 12.88
N LEU A 94 -4.17 9.15 12.34
CA LEU A 94 -3.21 8.20 11.83
C LEU A 94 -1.97 8.16 12.72
N PHE A 95 -1.44 6.98 12.95
CA PHE A 95 -0.25 6.72 13.75
C PHE A 95 0.81 5.91 12.99
N ASP A 96 0.43 5.36 11.87
CA ASP A 96 1.29 4.64 10.91
C ASP A 96 0.70 4.77 9.50
N ALA A 97 1.40 4.22 8.51
CA ALA A 97 0.93 4.11 7.14
C ALA A 97 0.48 2.68 6.79
N SER A 98 0.87 1.69 7.58
CA SER A 98 0.54 0.28 7.38
C SER A 98 -0.88 -0.09 7.81
N GLY A 99 -1.51 0.73 8.67
CA GLY A 99 -2.82 0.46 9.22
C GLY A 99 -2.82 -0.53 10.40
N LEU A 100 -1.65 -0.91 10.92
CA LEU A 100 -1.53 -1.90 11.99
C LEU A 100 -1.74 -1.31 13.39
N SER A 101 -1.59 -0.01 13.55
CA SER A 101 -1.78 0.65 14.84
C SER A 101 -3.24 0.57 15.30
N PRO A 102 -3.53 0.02 16.48
CA PRO A 102 -4.88 -0.01 17.02
C PRO A 102 -5.42 1.38 17.40
N ARG A 103 -4.56 2.39 17.36
CA ARG A 103 -4.92 3.79 17.61
C ARG A 103 -5.44 4.51 16.38
N ASN A 104 -5.24 3.98 15.16
CA ASN A 104 -5.75 4.57 13.95
C ASN A 104 -7.28 4.74 14.03
N ARG A 105 -7.77 5.88 13.58
CA ARG A 105 -9.20 6.16 13.45
C ARG A 105 -9.46 6.74 12.07
N VAL A 106 -10.40 6.16 11.36
CA VAL A 106 -10.84 6.62 10.04
C VAL A 106 -12.32 6.32 9.90
N SER A 107 -13.08 7.27 9.38
CA SER A 107 -14.49 7.04 9.10
C SER A 107 -14.68 6.29 7.78
N PRO A 108 -15.76 5.50 7.62
CA PRO A 108 -16.14 4.96 6.32
C PRO A 108 -16.29 6.05 5.25
N ALA A 109 -16.79 7.23 5.61
CA ALA A 109 -16.94 8.36 4.69
C ALA A 109 -15.58 8.84 4.16
N THR A 110 -14.58 9.03 5.01
CA THR A 110 -13.23 9.42 4.57
C THR A 110 -12.63 8.44 3.56
N ILE A 111 -12.80 7.12 3.77
CA ILE A 111 -12.33 6.11 2.82
C ILE A 111 -13.15 6.16 1.52
N ALA A 112 -14.46 6.39 1.60
CA ALA A 112 -15.32 6.51 0.43
C ALA A 112 -14.91 7.71 -0.43
N ASP A 113 -14.60 8.88 0.17
CA ASP A 113 -14.14 10.07 -0.55
C ASP A 113 -12.82 9.80 -1.30
N VAL A 114 -11.85 9.13 -0.66
CA VAL A 114 -10.61 8.68 -1.34
C VAL A 114 -10.92 7.78 -2.53
N LEU A 115 -11.84 6.82 -2.36
CA LEU A 115 -12.19 5.88 -3.43
C LEU A 115 -12.98 6.54 -4.56
N ILE A 116 -13.75 7.58 -4.29
CA ILE A 116 -14.41 8.39 -5.33
C ILE A 116 -13.35 9.06 -6.20
N ASP A 117 -12.34 9.70 -5.62
CA ASP A 117 -11.23 10.27 -6.37
C ASP A 117 -10.51 9.20 -7.20
N VAL A 118 -10.23 8.03 -6.61
CA VAL A 118 -9.59 6.90 -7.31
C VAL A 118 -10.45 6.40 -8.47
N ALA A 119 -11.76 6.41 -8.35
CA ALA A 119 -12.68 5.94 -9.39
C ALA A 119 -12.90 6.95 -10.53
N THR A 120 -12.74 8.25 -10.26
CA THR A 120 -13.11 9.32 -11.19
C THR A 120 -11.92 10.01 -11.84
N GLU A 121 -10.78 10.07 -11.15
CA GLU A 121 -9.60 10.81 -11.59
C GLU A 121 -8.58 9.90 -12.29
N ARG A 122 -8.28 10.17 -13.57
CA ARG A 122 -7.34 9.37 -14.37
C ARG A 122 -5.94 9.24 -13.75
N ARG A 123 -5.49 10.25 -13.00
CA ARG A 123 -4.19 10.23 -12.32
C ARG A 123 -4.07 9.12 -11.26
N TRP A 124 -5.18 8.54 -10.81
CA TRP A 124 -5.24 7.49 -9.80
C TRP A 124 -5.50 6.09 -10.38
N THR A 125 -5.39 5.92 -11.71
CA THR A 125 -5.61 4.63 -12.38
C THR A 125 -4.78 3.50 -11.76
N GLU A 126 -3.53 3.77 -11.39
CA GLU A 126 -2.63 2.80 -10.76
C GLU A 126 -3.17 2.29 -9.42
N LEU A 127 -3.78 3.18 -8.63
CA LEU A 127 -4.42 2.80 -7.36
C LEU A 127 -5.63 1.89 -7.60
N ALA A 128 -6.49 2.24 -8.56
CA ALA A 128 -7.64 1.43 -8.92
C ALA A 128 -7.23 0.03 -9.42
N GLN A 129 -6.15 -0.05 -10.21
CA GLN A 129 -5.59 -1.31 -10.72
C GLN A 129 -4.95 -2.15 -9.62
N GLY A 130 -4.37 -1.53 -8.61
CA GLY A 130 -3.76 -2.20 -7.46
C GLY A 130 -4.76 -2.86 -6.51
N LEU A 131 -6.03 -2.48 -6.51
CA LEU A 131 -7.03 -3.12 -5.67
C LEU A 131 -7.21 -4.60 -6.06
N ALA A 132 -7.27 -5.49 -5.05
CA ALA A 132 -7.50 -6.91 -5.27
C ALA A 132 -8.85 -7.16 -5.95
N VAL A 133 -8.88 -8.07 -6.91
CA VAL A 133 -10.10 -8.44 -7.66
C VAL A 133 -10.77 -9.64 -7.02
N ALA A 134 -12.05 -9.52 -6.72
CA ALA A 134 -12.84 -10.56 -6.08
C ALA A 134 -12.80 -11.89 -6.85
N GLY A 135 -12.37 -12.94 -6.17
CA GLY A 135 -12.26 -14.29 -6.72
C GLY A 135 -11.13 -14.48 -7.76
N VAL A 136 -10.20 -13.49 -7.90
CA VAL A 136 -9.14 -13.54 -8.94
C VAL A 136 -7.75 -13.23 -8.36
N THR A 137 -7.55 -12.08 -7.66
CA THR A 137 -6.21 -11.67 -7.23
C THR A 137 -6.12 -11.35 -5.74
N GLY A 138 -4.88 -11.41 -5.22
CA GLY A 138 -4.49 -10.95 -3.91
C GLY A 138 -5.34 -11.46 -2.77
N THR A 139 -5.61 -10.61 -1.79
CA THR A 139 -6.39 -10.97 -0.59
C THR A 139 -7.84 -11.36 -0.86
N LEU A 140 -8.33 -11.16 -2.09
CA LEU A 140 -9.68 -11.55 -2.51
C LEU A 140 -9.71 -12.79 -3.43
N ALA A 141 -8.58 -13.39 -3.79
CA ALA A 141 -8.51 -14.52 -4.74
C ALA A 141 -9.44 -15.68 -4.36
N ASN A 142 -9.52 -16.02 -3.08
CA ASN A 142 -10.31 -17.13 -2.54
C ASN A 142 -11.62 -16.69 -1.87
N ARG A 143 -12.09 -15.47 -2.15
CA ARG A 143 -13.34 -14.93 -1.60
C ARG A 143 -14.40 -14.86 -2.69
N PHE A 144 -15.63 -14.49 -2.33
CA PHE A 144 -16.79 -14.41 -3.25
C PHE A 144 -17.14 -15.77 -3.88
N THR A 145 -17.09 -16.83 -3.07
CA THR A 145 -17.29 -18.22 -3.53
C THR A 145 -18.70 -18.75 -3.28
N THR A 146 -19.50 -18.08 -2.45
CA THR A 146 -20.90 -18.50 -2.17
C THR A 146 -21.84 -18.03 -3.25
N LYS A 147 -23.02 -18.67 -3.37
CA LYS A 147 -24.06 -18.27 -4.32
C LYS A 147 -24.46 -16.79 -4.17
N ALA A 148 -24.52 -16.28 -2.93
CA ALA A 148 -24.86 -14.90 -2.64
C ALA A 148 -23.78 -13.89 -3.05
N THR A 149 -22.50 -14.27 -3.00
CA THR A 149 -21.38 -13.37 -3.27
C THR A 149 -20.75 -13.56 -4.65
N SER A 150 -20.98 -14.70 -5.30
CA SER A 150 -20.38 -15.02 -6.61
C SER A 150 -20.67 -14.01 -7.72
N PRO A 151 -21.78 -13.25 -7.74
CA PRO A 151 -21.96 -12.18 -8.74
C PRO A 151 -20.92 -11.09 -8.68
N GLY A 152 -20.25 -10.90 -7.55
CA GLY A 152 -19.15 -9.93 -7.39
C GLY A 152 -17.80 -10.37 -7.94
N ARG A 153 -17.63 -11.65 -8.32
CA ARG A 153 -16.37 -12.18 -8.86
C ARG A 153 -15.96 -11.48 -10.16
N GLY A 154 -14.71 -11.06 -10.22
CA GLY A 154 -14.16 -10.35 -11.37
C GLY A 154 -14.66 -8.90 -11.54
N VAL A 155 -15.69 -8.50 -10.79
CA VAL A 155 -16.34 -7.18 -10.91
C VAL A 155 -15.96 -6.25 -9.76
N VAL A 156 -15.91 -6.79 -8.54
CA VAL A 156 -15.51 -6.02 -7.35
C VAL A 156 -13.99 -5.92 -7.27
N ARG A 157 -13.50 -4.72 -7.09
CA ARG A 157 -12.09 -4.41 -6.76
C ARG A 157 -12.05 -3.78 -5.37
N ALA A 158 -11.34 -4.37 -4.42
CA ALA A 158 -11.38 -3.87 -3.05
C ALA A 158 -10.10 -4.14 -2.26
N LYS A 159 -9.90 -3.32 -1.23
CA LYS A 159 -8.92 -3.53 -0.17
C LYS A 159 -9.59 -4.13 1.05
N THR A 160 -9.00 -5.18 1.58
CA THR A 160 -9.39 -5.79 2.86
C THR A 160 -8.65 -5.15 4.03
N GLY A 161 -9.26 -5.11 5.19
CA GLY A 161 -8.63 -4.83 6.48
C GLY A 161 -9.03 -5.87 7.50
N THR A 162 -8.06 -6.41 8.24
CA THR A 162 -8.34 -7.38 9.30
C THR A 162 -7.32 -7.21 10.42
N LEU A 163 -7.83 -6.86 11.61
CA LEU A 163 -7.09 -6.82 12.87
C LEU A 163 -7.94 -7.51 13.94
N THR A 164 -7.37 -7.74 15.10
CA THR A 164 -8.15 -8.25 16.25
C THR A 164 -9.29 -7.28 16.57
N GLY A 165 -10.53 -7.76 16.44
CA GLY A 165 -11.73 -6.98 16.68
C GLY A 165 -12.14 -6.01 15.56
N VAL A 166 -11.42 -5.97 14.43
CA VAL A 166 -11.75 -5.09 13.30
C VAL A 166 -11.74 -5.86 11.99
N ALA A 167 -12.80 -5.71 11.20
CA ALA A 167 -12.87 -6.19 9.83
C ALA A 167 -13.34 -5.08 8.91
N ALA A 168 -12.69 -4.92 7.77
CA ALA A 168 -13.06 -3.89 6.80
C ALA A 168 -12.99 -4.42 5.36
N LEU A 169 -13.82 -3.85 4.51
CA LEU A 169 -13.77 -4.02 3.06
C LEU A 169 -14.19 -2.71 2.41
N ALA A 170 -13.34 -2.16 1.57
CA ALA A 170 -13.63 -0.91 0.87
C ALA A 170 -13.16 -1.01 -0.57
N GLY A 171 -13.93 -0.51 -1.52
CA GLY A 171 -13.58 -0.67 -2.92
C GLY A 171 -14.58 -0.09 -3.90
N ILE A 172 -14.41 -0.54 -5.14
CA ILE A 172 -15.15 -0.09 -6.31
C ILE A 172 -15.82 -1.31 -6.95
N VAL A 173 -17.05 -1.18 -7.37
CA VAL A 173 -17.79 -2.17 -8.15
C VAL A 173 -18.46 -1.50 -9.35
N VAL A 174 -18.48 -2.17 -10.49
CA VAL A 174 -19.20 -1.68 -11.66
C VAL A 174 -20.56 -2.38 -11.69
N ASP A 175 -21.64 -1.61 -11.67
CA ASP A 175 -23.00 -2.14 -11.71
C ASP A 175 -23.41 -2.66 -13.11
N ALA A 176 -24.62 -3.21 -13.24
CA ALA A 176 -25.14 -3.73 -14.49
C ALA A 176 -25.27 -2.65 -15.59
N ASP A 177 -25.46 -1.40 -15.20
CA ASP A 177 -25.54 -0.24 -16.08
C ASP A 177 -24.16 0.36 -16.40
N LYS A 178 -23.07 -0.34 -16.02
CA LYS A 178 -21.66 0.06 -16.19
C LYS A 178 -21.27 1.33 -15.42
N ARG A 179 -21.99 1.65 -14.35
CA ARG A 179 -21.63 2.78 -13.47
C ARG A 179 -20.70 2.31 -12.36
N PRO A 180 -19.59 3.01 -12.10
CA PRO A 180 -18.77 2.72 -10.94
C PRO A 180 -19.50 3.14 -9.66
N LEU A 181 -19.57 2.25 -8.70
CA LEU A 181 -20.08 2.49 -7.37
C LEU A 181 -18.95 2.27 -6.36
N VAL A 182 -18.88 3.13 -5.36
CA VAL A 182 -17.93 3.02 -4.25
C VAL A 182 -18.64 2.45 -3.03
N PHE A 183 -17.97 1.59 -2.29
CA PHE A 183 -18.49 1.06 -1.03
C PHE A 183 -17.41 1.00 0.04
N THR A 184 -17.80 1.20 1.29
CA THR A 184 -16.94 1.06 2.47
C THR A 184 -17.74 0.45 3.60
N VAL A 185 -17.21 -0.64 4.18
CA VAL A 185 -17.79 -1.32 5.34
C VAL A 185 -16.67 -1.53 6.36
N ILE A 186 -16.92 -1.10 7.59
CA ILE A 186 -16.02 -1.31 8.74
C ILE A 186 -16.87 -1.87 9.88
N GLY A 187 -16.43 -3.00 10.44
CA GLY A 187 -17.00 -3.60 11.65
C GLY A 187 -15.93 -3.66 12.74
N ASN A 188 -16.27 -3.25 13.94
CA ASN A 188 -15.44 -3.24 15.14
C ASN A 188 -16.27 -3.48 16.40
#